data_9202e90c3853311b1e16934dfc918a19
#
_entry.id   9202e90c3853311b1e16934dfc918a19
#
_cell.length_a   1.000
_cell.length_b   1.000
_cell.length_c   1.000
_cell.angle_alpha   90.00
_cell.angle_beta   90.00
_cell.angle_gamma   90.00
#
_symmetry.space_group_name_H-M   'P 1'
#
loop_
_entity.id
_entity.type
_entity.pdbx_description
1 polymer ?
#
loop_
_entity_poly.entity_id
_entity_poly.type
_entity_poly.pdbx_seq_one_letter_code
_entity_poly.pdbx_strand_id
1 'polypeptide(L)'
;MTIDLQTGEQFAPRREDYMTKVAAAKPGGECPTWLAFLERVTDGDQDLQDYLQRAVGYCLTGCTREHVMFFLYGTGSNGKSVFINTISGMMGSYAVTAPMDTFLASNVERHPTELAMLRGARLVVAMETEEGRRWSEARLKALTGGDRITARFMRQDFFEFTPKFKLMIAGNHKPSLRSVDEAIRRRMHLIPFTVTITPEERDERLAEKLKAEWGGILQWAIDGCLEWQRVGLNPPEAARKATDDYLAAEDAFALWLEECCEHTDMAHETTADLFASWKGWAERTGEFVGTQKRFAQTMLDRGFEAKRQGGTGTRGFAGIRLARHDYSEDPRYP
;
A
#
# COMPACT_ATOMS: atom_id res chain seq x y z
N MET A 1 15.72 26.72 -11.59
CA MET A 1 16.40 26.34 -10.35
C MET A 1 16.40 24.84 -10.27
N THR A 2 17.54 24.24 -9.95
CA THR A 2 17.74 22.82 -9.65
C THR A 2 18.02 22.69 -8.16
N ILE A 3 17.53 21.64 -7.54
CA ILE A 3 17.70 21.37 -6.12
C ILE A 3 18.38 20.03 -5.96
N ASP A 4 19.47 20.00 -5.22
CA ASP A 4 20.06 18.77 -4.75
C ASP A 4 19.24 18.25 -3.54
N LEU A 5 18.54 17.17 -3.74
CA LEU A 5 17.72 16.57 -2.68
C LEU A 5 18.53 15.84 -1.60
N GLN A 6 19.85 15.69 -1.79
CA GLN A 6 20.74 15.15 -0.74
C GLN A 6 21.12 16.21 0.28
N THR A 7 21.30 17.46 -0.17
CA THR A 7 21.78 18.55 0.67
C THR A 7 20.76 19.65 0.89
N GLY A 8 19.73 19.75 0.03
CA GLY A 8 18.78 20.86 -0.01
C GLY A 8 19.32 22.09 -0.75
N GLU A 9 20.55 22.04 -1.26
CA GLU A 9 21.16 23.17 -1.96
C GLU A 9 20.49 23.47 -3.29
N GLN A 10 20.46 24.74 -3.64
CA GLN A 10 19.78 25.26 -4.82
C GLN A 10 20.79 25.80 -5.83
N PHE A 11 20.66 25.40 -7.07
CA PHE A 11 21.56 25.77 -8.15
C PHE A 11 20.81 26.38 -9.33
N ALA A 12 21.53 27.13 -10.15
CA ALA A 12 21.04 27.50 -11.47
C ALA A 12 20.82 26.25 -12.33
N PRO A 13 19.77 26.19 -13.15
CA PRO A 13 19.55 25.05 -14.03
C PRO A 13 20.71 24.93 -15.03
N ARG A 14 21.21 23.72 -15.22
CA ARG A 14 22.27 23.43 -16.17
C ARG A 14 21.78 22.45 -17.23
N ARG A 15 22.17 22.65 -18.47
CA ARG A 15 21.77 21.76 -19.58
C ARG A 15 22.31 20.33 -19.38
N GLU A 16 23.50 20.25 -18.78
CA GLU A 16 24.20 18.99 -18.49
C GLU A 16 23.51 18.11 -17.48
N ASP A 17 22.54 18.66 -16.72
CA ASP A 17 21.73 17.87 -15.77
C ASP A 17 20.64 17.05 -16.48
N TYR A 18 20.40 17.27 -17.78
CA TYR A 18 19.43 16.58 -18.63
C TYR A 18 18.03 16.47 -18.03
N MET A 19 17.65 17.44 -17.21
CA MET A 19 16.33 17.47 -16.56
C MET A 19 15.26 17.90 -17.55
N THR A 20 14.32 17.00 -17.83
CA THR A 20 13.18 17.24 -18.73
C THR A 20 11.87 17.46 -17.99
N LYS A 21 11.88 17.37 -16.65
CA LYS A 21 10.73 17.54 -15.79
C LYS A 21 10.92 18.69 -14.83
N VAL A 22 9.81 19.31 -14.41
CA VAL A 22 9.83 20.50 -13.56
C VAL A 22 8.68 20.42 -12.54
N ALA A 23 8.96 20.85 -11.31
CA ALA A 23 7.94 21.11 -10.30
C ALA A 23 7.19 22.41 -10.64
N ALA A 24 5.92 22.49 -10.21
CA ALA A 24 5.06 23.64 -10.52
C ALA A 24 5.37 24.89 -9.67
N ALA A 25 6.22 24.76 -8.65
CA ALA A 25 6.61 25.85 -7.76
C ALA A 25 8.13 25.88 -7.55
N LYS A 26 8.63 27.04 -7.09
CA LYS A 26 9.98 27.19 -6.54
C LYS A 26 9.88 27.05 -5.01
N PRO A 27 10.84 26.38 -4.36
CA PRO A 27 10.80 26.25 -2.90
C PRO A 27 11.02 27.61 -2.22
N GLY A 28 10.42 27.77 -1.06
CA GLY A 28 10.53 28.94 -0.21
C GLY A 28 9.16 29.57 0.10
N GLY A 29 9.17 30.46 1.08
CA GLY A 29 7.97 31.02 1.66
C GLY A 29 7.38 30.17 2.79
N GLU A 30 6.34 30.65 3.40
CA GLU A 30 5.59 29.95 4.45
C GLU A 30 4.41 29.19 3.87
N CYS A 31 3.87 28.22 4.62
CA CYS A 31 2.70 27.44 4.23
C CYS A 31 1.74 27.23 5.41
N PRO A 32 1.26 28.31 6.06
CA PRO A 32 0.43 28.20 7.24
C PRO A 32 -0.90 27.50 7.00
N THR A 33 -1.53 27.71 5.83
CA THR A 33 -2.78 27.02 5.47
C THR A 33 -2.55 25.52 5.33
N TRP A 34 -1.41 25.11 4.75
CA TRP A 34 -1.04 23.71 4.64
C TRP A 34 -0.81 23.06 6.01
N LEU A 35 -0.08 23.72 6.89
CA LEU A 35 0.17 23.21 8.24
C LEU A 35 -1.11 23.08 9.05
N ALA A 36 -1.98 24.10 9.00
CA ALA A 36 -3.29 24.05 9.65
C ALA A 36 -4.19 22.94 9.05
N PHE A 37 -4.11 22.72 7.74
CA PHE A 37 -4.80 21.60 7.10
C PHE A 37 -4.28 20.25 7.60
N LEU A 38 -2.96 20.06 7.70
CA LEU A 38 -2.37 18.82 8.24
C LEU A 38 -2.80 18.61 9.69
N GLU A 39 -2.69 19.62 10.53
CA GLU A 39 -3.15 19.57 11.93
C GLU A 39 -4.60 19.07 12.03
N ARG A 40 -5.48 19.63 11.18
CA ARG A 40 -6.90 19.25 11.19
C ARG A 40 -7.16 17.83 10.71
N VAL A 41 -6.51 17.38 9.64
CA VAL A 41 -6.77 16.05 9.05
C VAL A 41 -6.10 14.88 9.79
N THR A 42 -5.10 15.19 10.63
CA THR A 42 -4.42 14.23 11.49
C THR A 42 -4.91 14.27 12.94
N ASP A 43 -5.90 15.12 13.26
CA ASP A 43 -6.39 15.34 14.63
C ASP A 43 -5.28 15.74 15.62
N GLY A 44 -4.33 16.54 15.15
CA GLY A 44 -3.19 16.99 15.93
C GLY A 44 -2.08 15.96 16.16
N ASP A 45 -2.13 14.78 15.52
CA ASP A 45 -1.09 13.77 15.63
C ASP A 45 0.20 14.23 14.93
N GLN A 46 1.14 14.77 15.71
CA GLN A 46 2.41 15.30 15.20
C GLN A 46 3.28 14.20 14.59
N ASP A 47 3.30 13.00 15.15
CA ASP A 47 4.09 11.88 14.61
C ASP A 47 3.58 11.49 13.21
N LEU A 48 2.27 11.56 13.00
CA LEU A 48 1.65 11.31 11.69
C LEU A 48 1.95 12.45 10.70
N GLN A 49 1.96 13.72 11.16
CA GLN A 49 2.36 14.85 10.32
C GLN A 49 3.81 14.76 9.88
N ASP A 50 4.72 14.45 10.80
CA ASP A 50 6.15 14.27 10.53
C ASP A 50 6.39 13.10 9.56
N TYR A 51 5.62 12.02 9.71
CA TYR A 51 5.65 10.91 8.78
C TYR A 51 5.16 11.30 7.39
N LEU A 52 4.06 12.03 7.28
CA LEU A 52 3.56 12.55 6.01
C LEU A 52 4.59 13.45 5.33
N GLN A 53 5.30 14.28 6.10
CA GLN A 53 6.38 15.11 5.60
C GLN A 53 7.52 14.27 5.00
N ARG A 54 8.00 13.25 5.71
CA ARG A 54 9.02 12.32 5.22
C ARG A 54 8.55 11.53 3.99
N ALA A 55 7.30 11.07 4.00
CA ALA A 55 6.71 10.33 2.88
C ALA A 55 6.64 11.17 1.60
N VAL A 56 6.19 12.43 1.71
CA VAL A 56 6.17 13.37 0.58
C VAL A 56 7.58 13.73 0.15
N GLY A 57 8.50 13.97 1.09
CA GLY A 57 9.91 14.21 0.82
C GLY A 57 10.57 13.05 0.06
N TYR A 58 10.31 11.82 0.48
CA TYR A 58 10.74 10.62 -0.25
C TYR A 58 10.17 10.58 -1.67
N CYS A 59 8.91 11.01 -1.87
CA CYS A 59 8.28 11.08 -3.17
C CYS A 59 8.94 12.08 -4.12
N LEU A 60 9.65 13.10 -3.64
CA LEU A 60 10.43 14.01 -4.49
C LEU A 60 11.60 13.32 -5.18
N THR A 61 12.11 12.24 -4.63
CA THR A 61 13.29 11.52 -5.13
C THR A 61 12.96 10.55 -6.26
N GLY A 62 13.97 10.06 -6.97
CA GLY A 62 13.89 8.89 -7.85
C GLY A 62 14.28 7.58 -7.15
N CYS A 63 14.51 7.60 -5.83
CA CYS A 63 14.90 6.45 -5.04
C CYS A 63 13.68 5.58 -4.70
N THR A 64 13.84 4.25 -4.77
CA THR A 64 12.77 3.29 -4.46
C THR A 64 13.18 2.27 -3.40
N ARG A 65 14.24 2.56 -2.62
CA ARG A 65 14.85 1.61 -1.65
C ARG A 65 13.91 1.14 -0.53
N GLU A 66 12.89 1.94 -0.20
CA GLU A 66 11.91 1.57 0.83
C GLU A 66 10.89 0.53 0.32
N HIS A 67 10.79 0.36 -1.01
CA HIS A 67 9.85 -0.56 -1.66
C HIS A 67 8.39 -0.39 -1.22
N VAL A 68 7.96 0.83 -0.90
CA VAL A 68 6.68 1.14 -0.25
C VAL A 68 5.64 1.71 -1.20
N MET A 69 4.38 1.46 -0.89
CA MET A 69 3.22 2.20 -1.38
C MET A 69 2.46 2.81 -0.19
N PHE A 70 1.96 4.01 -0.37
CA PHE A 70 1.14 4.72 0.60
C PHE A 70 -0.33 4.59 0.24
N PHE A 71 -1.15 4.10 1.16
CA PHE A 71 -2.60 4.02 0.97
C PHE A 71 -3.30 4.88 2.02
N LEU A 72 -3.83 6.03 1.57
CA LEU A 72 -4.59 6.96 2.40
C LEU A 72 -6.05 6.48 2.44
N TYR A 73 -6.56 6.16 3.63
CA TYR A 73 -7.92 5.66 3.76
C TYR A 73 -8.76 6.44 4.78
N GLY A 74 -10.07 6.39 4.62
CA GLY A 74 -11.05 7.02 5.50
C GLY A 74 -12.41 7.16 4.81
N THR A 75 -13.45 7.36 5.58
CA THR A 75 -14.86 7.26 5.18
C THR A 75 -15.42 8.39 4.29
N GLY A 76 -14.57 9.31 3.83
CA GLY A 76 -14.98 10.47 3.05
C GLY A 76 -14.95 11.78 3.85
N SER A 77 -14.95 12.92 3.15
CA SER A 77 -14.89 14.27 3.75
C SER A 77 -13.78 14.45 4.80
N ASN A 78 -12.59 13.93 4.53
CA ASN A 78 -11.47 13.83 5.48
C ASN A 78 -10.14 14.38 4.93
N GLY A 79 -10.17 15.09 3.80
CA GLY A 79 -9.01 15.79 3.26
C GLY A 79 -8.08 14.95 2.36
N LYS A 80 -8.26 13.63 2.19
CA LYS A 80 -7.39 12.78 1.34
C LYS A 80 -7.17 13.35 -0.06
N SER A 81 -8.26 13.70 -0.75
CA SER A 81 -8.19 14.24 -2.11
C SER A 81 -7.51 15.61 -2.15
N VAL A 82 -7.73 16.45 -1.15
CA VAL A 82 -7.04 17.74 -1.02
C VAL A 82 -5.55 17.52 -0.84
N PHE A 83 -5.14 16.60 0.03
CA PHE A 83 -3.74 16.25 0.25
C PHE A 83 -3.07 15.78 -1.04
N ILE A 84 -3.61 14.74 -1.70
CA ILE A 84 -3.03 14.18 -2.92
C ILE A 84 -2.99 15.21 -4.06
N ASN A 85 -4.07 15.96 -4.27
CA ASN A 85 -4.12 16.97 -5.34
C ASN A 85 -3.12 18.11 -5.11
N THR A 86 -2.94 18.54 -3.88
CA THR A 86 -1.95 19.56 -3.52
C THR A 86 -0.54 19.08 -3.82
N ILE A 87 -0.17 17.89 -3.35
CA ILE A 87 1.17 17.33 -3.56
C ILE A 87 1.43 17.04 -5.04
N SER A 88 0.48 16.38 -5.73
CA SER A 88 0.65 16.09 -7.16
C SER A 88 0.70 17.36 -8.02
N GLY A 89 -0.11 18.36 -7.71
CA GLY A 89 -0.10 19.66 -8.38
C GLY A 89 1.23 20.40 -8.19
N MET A 90 1.72 20.48 -6.96
CA MET A 90 3.02 21.07 -6.63
C MET A 90 4.18 20.36 -7.34
N MET A 91 4.16 19.03 -7.43
CA MET A 91 5.20 18.24 -8.11
C MET A 91 5.18 18.42 -9.64
N GLY A 92 4.10 18.95 -10.21
CA GLY A 92 4.01 19.25 -11.63
C GLY A 92 4.27 18.03 -12.51
N SER A 93 5.21 18.14 -13.46
CA SER A 93 5.49 17.04 -14.40
C SER A 93 6.17 15.82 -13.78
N TYR A 94 6.55 15.86 -12.50
CA TYR A 94 7.04 14.69 -11.76
C TYR A 94 5.93 13.79 -11.21
N ALA A 95 4.69 14.30 -11.13
CA ALA A 95 3.54 13.52 -10.72
C ALA A 95 2.72 13.04 -11.93
N VAL A 96 2.12 11.86 -11.80
CA VAL A 96 1.23 11.27 -12.80
C VAL A 96 0.02 10.70 -12.08
N THR A 97 -1.17 11.00 -12.58
CA THR A 97 -2.40 10.34 -12.14
C THR A 97 -2.64 9.11 -13.00
N ALA A 98 -2.77 7.95 -12.36
CA ALA A 98 -3.09 6.69 -13.01
C ALA A 98 -4.53 6.27 -12.66
N PRO A 99 -5.24 5.57 -13.57
CA PRO A 99 -6.50 4.92 -13.22
C PRO A 99 -6.27 3.92 -12.08
N MET A 100 -7.18 3.88 -11.10
CA MET A 100 -7.09 2.93 -9.98
C MET A 100 -7.01 1.48 -10.46
N ASP A 101 -7.70 1.18 -11.53
CA ASP A 101 -7.66 -0.12 -12.20
C ASP A 101 -6.24 -0.60 -12.54
N THR A 102 -5.28 0.30 -12.77
CA THR A 102 -3.88 -0.07 -13.02
C THR A 102 -3.30 -0.93 -11.90
N PHE A 103 -3.79 -0.80 -10.69
CA PHE A 103 -3.27 -1.47 -9.48
C PHE A 103 -4.14 -2.63 -9.00
N LEU A 104 -5.34 -2.77 -9.56
CA LEU A 104 -6.31 -3.78 -9.14
C LEU A 104 -6.25 -5.04 -10.01
N ALA A 105 -6.65 -6.16 -9.43
CA ALA A 105 -6.78 -7.42 -10.15
C ALA A 105 -7.84 -7.30 -11.25
N SER A 106 -7.57 -7.90 -12.41
CA SER A 106 -8.48 -7.94 -13.55
C SER A 106 -8.39 -9.31 -14.21
N ASN A 107 -9.53 -9.79 -14.69
CA ASN A 107 -9.61 -11.01 -15.51
C ASN A 107 -9.35 -10.73 -17.01
N VAL A 108 -9.25 -9.44 -17.38
CA VAL A 108 -9.00 -9.00 -18.75
C VAL A 108 -7.56 -8.54 -18.85
N GLU A 109 -6.87 -8.93 -19.91
CA GLU A 109 -5.53 -8.45 -20.22
C GLU A 109 -5.57 -6.95 -20.51
N ARG A 110 -4.77 -6.19 -19.77
CA ARG A 110 -4.73 -4.73 -19.88
C ARG A 110 -3.67 -4.28 -20.86
N HIS A 111 -3.97 -3.20 -21.55
CA HIS A 111 -3.03 -2.65 -22.52
C HIS A 111 -1.79 -2.08 -21.82
N PRO A 112 -0.57 -2.41 -22.27
CA PRO A 112 0.68 -1.95 -21.65
C PRO A 112 0.91 -0.44 -21.68
N THR A 113 0.07 0.34 -22.36
CA THR A 113 0.09 1.81 -22.38
C THR A 113 -0.15 2.43 -20.99
N GLU A 114 -0.95 1.79 -20.13
CA GLU A 114 -1.17 2.26 -18.75
C GLU A 114 0.15 2.33 -17.97
N LEU A 115 1.05 1.37 -18.18
CA LEU A 115 2.36 1.36 -17.56
C LEU A 115 3.34 2.31 -18.26
N ALA A 116 3.20 2.50 -19.57
CA ALA A 116 4.07 3.39 -20.34
C ALA A 116 4.00 4.85 -19.88
N MET A 117 2.80 5.32 -19.50
CA MET A 117 2.60 6.68 -18.99
C MET A 117 3.31 6.96 -17.65
N LEU A 118 3.65 5.91 -16.88
CA LEU A 118 4.33 6.05 -15.59
C LEU A 118 5.83 6.33 -15.72
N ARG A 119 6.38 6.18 -16.94
CA ARG A 119 7.81 6.37 -17.19
C ARG A 119 8.26 7.77 -16.81
N GLY A 120 9.31 7.85 -15.98
CA GLY A 120 9.93 9.10 -15.55
C GLY A 120 9.15 9.86 -14.47
N ALA A 121 8.02 9.35 -13.98
CA ALA A 121 7.36 9.88 -12.79
C ALA A 121 8.22 9.65 -11.54
N ARG A 122 8.02 10.47 -10.52
CA ARG A 122 8.52 10.30 -9.14
C ARG A 122 7.39 9.99 -8.17
N LEU A 123 6.21 10.49 -8.48
CA LEU A 123 4.97 10.20 -7.76
C LEU A 123 3.91 9.72 -8.76
N VAL A 124 3.28 8.60 -8.45
CA VAL A 124 2.08 8.12 -9.15
C VAL A 124 0.95 8.11 -8.16
N VAL A 125 -0.11 8.84 -8.49
CA VAL A 125 -1.31 8.92 -7.65
C VAL A 125 -2.48 8.22 -8.31
N ALA A 126 -3.33 7.60 -7.50
CA ALA A 126 -4.63 7.11 -7.91
C ALA A 126 -5.65 7.39 -6.81
N MET A 127 -6.88 7.60 -7.19
CA MET A 127 -7.98 7.90 -6.28
C MET A 127 -9.20 7.09 -6.67
N GLU A 128 -10.07 6.89 -5.67
CA GLU A 128 -11.35 6.20 -5.78
C GLU A 128 -11.22 4.69 -5.95
N THR A 129 -11.50 3.98 -4.87
CA THR A 129 -11.65 2.53 -4.86
C THR A 129 -13.13 2.17 -4.72
N GLU A 130 -13.67 1.43 -5.68
CA GLU A 130 -14.98 0.79 -5.54
C GLU A 130 -14.90 -0.31 -4.48
N GLU A 131 -15.98 -0.56 -3.80
CA GLU A 131 -16.11 -1.68 -2.86
C GLU A 131 -15.97 -3.04 -3.57
N GLY A 132 -15.42 -4.03 -2.88
CA GLY A 132 -15.26 -5.39 -3.41
C GLY A 132 -14.13 -5.57 -4.42
N ARG A 133 -13.30 -4.57 -4.65
CA ARG A 133 -12.12 -4.67 -5.52
C ARG A 133 -10.95 -5.34 -4.80
N ARG A 134 -10.03 -5.92 -5.56
CA ARG A 134 -8.85 -6.61 -5.05
C ARG A 134 -7.56 -6.08 -5.65
N TRP A 135 -6.51 -6.02 -4.86
CA TRP A 135 -5.17 -5.66 -5.33
C TRP A 135 -4.61 -6.68 -6.34
N SER A 136 -3.88 -6.17 -7.32
CA SER A 136 -2.98 -6.99 -8.15
C SER A 136 -1.61 -7.07 -7.45
N GLU A 137 -1.46 -8.00 -6.51
CA GLU A 137 -0.26 -8.14 -5.67
C GLU A 137 1.04 -8.27 -6.48
N ALA A 138 1.02 -9.08 -7.55
CA ALA A 138 2.18 -9.24 -8.42
C ALA A 138 2.58 -7.90 -9.07
N ARG A 139 1.60 -7.10 -9.49
CA ARG A 139 1.84 -5.78 -10.10
C ARG A 139 2.33 -4.77 -9.06
N LEU A 140 1.75 -4.74 -7.87
CA LEU A 140 2.24 -3.89 -6.78
C LEU A 140 3.69 -4.22 -6.44
N LYS A 141 4.04 -5.51 -6.35
CA LYS A 141 5.42 -5.96 -6.09
C LYS A 141 6.38 -5.50 -7.20
N ALA A 142 6.01 -5.64 -8.46
CA ALA A 142 6.83 -5.21 -9.60
C ALA A 142 7.00 -3.67 -9.64
N LEU A 143 5.91 -2.91 -9.42
CA LEU A 143 5.93 -1.44 -9.47
C LEU A 143 6.71 -0.80 -8.32
N THR A 144 6.78 -1.46 -7.17
CA THR A 144 7.49 -0.96 -5.97
C THR A 144 8.84 -1.63 -5.74
N GLY A 145 9.12 -2.76 -6.41
CA GLY A 145 10.32 -3.58 -6.19
C GLY A 145 11.58 -3.09 -6.91
N GLY A 146 11.45 -2.15 -7.84
CA GLY A 146 12.57 -1.73 -8.68
C GLY A 146 12.86 -2.66 -9.87
N ASP A 147 11.97 -3.62 -10.14
CA ASP A 147 12.06 -4.51 -11.30
C ASP A 147 11.86 -3.73 -12.61
N ARG A 148 12.50 -4.20 -13.70
CA ARG A 148 12.25 -3.65 -15.02
C ARG A 148 10.85 -3.98 -15.48
N ILE A 149 10.16 -2.98 -16.02
CA ILE A 149 8.81 -3.10 -16.55
C ILE A 149 8.86 -2.92 -18.06
N THR A 150 8.27 -3.88 -18.76
CA THR A 150 8.04 -3.80 -20.20
C THR A 150 6.72 -3.08 -20.46
N ALA A 151 6.76 -2.04 -21.28
CA ALA A 151 5.60 -1.22 -21.64
C ALA A 151 5.70 -0.78 -23.10
N ARG A 152 4.59 -0.30 -23.65
CA ARG A 152 4.58 0.37 -24.97
C ARG A 152 3.49 1.40 -25.04
N PHE A 153 3.71 2.46 -25.78
CA PHE A 153 2.64 3.35 -26.23
C PHE A 153 1.86 2.71 -27.38
N MET A 154 0.66 3.20 -27.58
CA MET A 154 -0.19 2.67 -28.66
C MET A 154 0.51 2.79 -30.00
N ARG A 155 0.55 1.70 -30.79
CA ARG A 155 1.22 1.62 -32.11
C ARG A 155 2.72 1.90 -32.12
N GLN A 156 3.39 1.70 -30.98
CA GLN A 156 4.85 1.80 -30.86
C GLN A 156 5.46 0.48 -30.38
N ASP A 157 6.78 0.34 -30.55
CA ASP A 157 7.53 -0.80 -30.07
C ASP A 157 7.58 -0.84 -28.53
N PHE A 158 7.84 -2.03 -28.01
CA PHE A 158 8.05 -2.22 -26.59
C PHE A 158 9.35 -1.57 -26.14
N PHE A 159 9.34 -1.01 -24.96
CA PHE A 159 10.51 -0.53 -24.24
C PHE A 159 10.47 -1.00 -22.79
N GLU A 160 11.63 -1.01 -22.17
CA GLU A 160 11.75 -1.31 -20.75
C GLU A 160 12.15 -0.06 -19.96
N PHE A 161 11.66 0.04 -18.74
CA PHE A 161 12.11 1.05 -17.81
C PHE A 161 12.07 0.53 -16.37
N THR A 162 12.93 1.06 -15.51
CA THR A 162 12.89 0.82 -14.07
C THR A 162 12.05 1.90 -13.41
N PRO A 163 11.02 1.54 -12.63
CA PRO A 163 10.22 2.49 -11.86
C PRO A 163 11.11 3.33 -10.93
N LYS A 164 10.89 4.64 -10.92
CA LYS A 164 11.53 5.60 -10.00
C LYS A 164 10.50 6.36 -9.18
N PHE A 165 9.25 5.93 -9.26
CA PHE A 165 8.13 6.57 -8.57
C PHE A 165 7.74 5.83 -7.30
N LYS A 166 7.04 6.52 -6.43
CA LYS A 166 6.27 5.97 -5.31
C LYS A 166 4.81 6.01 -5.66
N LEU A 167 4.08 5.02 -5.16
CA LEU A 167 2.63 4.96 -5.29
C LEU A 167 1.99 5.62 -4.07
N MET A 168 1.09 6.58 -4.30
CA MET A 168 0.26 7.18 -3.27
C MET A 168 -1.19 7.11 -3.72
N ILE A 169 -1.95 6.25 -3.08
CA ILE A 169 -3.31 5.89 -3.48
C ILE A 169 -4.27 6.31 -2.38
N ALA A 170 -5.40 6.91 -2.73
CA ALA A 170 -6.46 7.21 -1.78
C ALA A 170 -7.73 6.45 -2.12
N GLY A 171 -8.39 5.94 -1.09
CA GLY A 171 -9.68 5.26 -1.24
C GLY A 171 -10.51 5.32 0.03
N ASN A 172 -11.83 5.18 -0.14
CA ASN A 172 -12.75 5.01 0.98
C ASN A 172 -12.83 3.54 1.39
N HIS A 173 -12.67 2.64 0.43
CA HIS A 173 -12.66 1.20 0.63
C HIS A 173 -11.25 0.66 0.42
N LYS A 174 -10.83 -0.23 1.29
CA LYS A 174 -9.54 -0.91 1.17
C LYS A 174 -9.76 -2.13 0.26
N PRO A 175 -9.07 -2.22 -0.91
CA PRO A 175 -9.18 -3.41 -1.75
C PRO A 175 -8.66 -4.66 -1.03
N SER A 176 -9.31 -5.81 -1.21
CA SER A 176 -8.90 -7.06 -0.58
C SER A 176 -7.57 -7.60 -1.12
N LEU A 177 -6.95 -8.48 -0.36
CA LEU A 177 -5.73 -9.21 -0.72
C LEU A 177 -6.07 -10.70 -0.89
N ARG A 178 -5.45 -11.34 -1.86
CA ARG A 178 -5.57 -12.79 -2.03
C ARG A 178 -4.68 -13.58 -1.06
N SER A 179 -3.58 -12.98 -0.67
CA SER A 179 -2.64 -13.56 0.28
C SER A 179 -1.80 -12.46 0.92
N VAL A 180 -1.62 -12.58 2.21
CA VAL A 180 -0.75 -11.69 2.98
C VAL A 180 0.59 -12.39 3.17
N ASP A 181 1.57 -12.05 2.33
CA ASP A 181 2.95 -12.50 2.47
C ASP A 181 3.86 -11.34 2.95
N GLU A 182 5.06 -11.68 3.39
CA GLU A 182 6.03 -10.72 3.88
C GLU A 182 6.36 -9.64 2.84
N ALA A 183 6.33 -9.99 1.56
CA ALA A 183 6.61 -9.03 0.49
C ALA A 183 5.51 -7.97 0.34
N ILE A 184 4.24 -8.31 0.58
CA ILE A 184 3.13 -7.35 0.64
C ILE A 184 3.19 -6.58 1.95
N ARG A 185 3.38 -7.28 3.10
CA ARG A 185 3.42 -6.68 4.43
C ARG A 185 4.38 -5.49 4.50
N ARG A 186 5.61 -5.67 4.07
CA ARG A 186 6.64 -4.62 4.11
C ARG A 186 6.42 -3.46 3.11
N ARG A 187 5.51 -3.63 2.15
CA ARG A 187 5.26 -2.63 1.10
C ARG A 187 4.09 -1.71 1.39
N MET A 188 3.14 -2.16 2.16
CA MET A 188 1.91 -1.41 2.41
C MET A 188 2.05 -0.52 3.64
N HIS A 189 1.88 0.77 3.44
CA HIS A 189 1.76 1.73 4.52
C HIS A 189 0.37 2.36 4.45
N LEU A 190 -0.52 1.93 5.33
CA LEU A 190 -1.84 2.51 5.47
C LEU A 190 -1.76 3.77 6.31
N ILE A 191 -2.31 4.86 5.77
CA ILE A 191 -2.29 6.16 6.42
C ILE A 191 -3.74 6.55 6.76
N PRO A 192 -4.10 6.60 8.04
CA PRO A 192 -5.46 6.91 8.46
C PRO A 192 -5.77 8.41 8.29
N PHE A 193 -6.86 8.69 7.56
CA PHE A 193 -7.53 9.99 7.50
C PHE A 193 -8.93 9.79 8.08
N THR A 194 -9.01 9.68 9.39
CA THR A 194 -10.23 9.26 10.11
C THR A 194 -11.09 10.44 10.58
N VAL A 195 -10.56 11.63 10.51
CA VAL A 195 -11.29 12.85 10.87
C VAL A 195 -12.37 13.13 9.82
N THR A 196 -13.55 13.51 10.25
CA THR A 196 -14.61 14.03 9.37
C THR A 196 -14.61 15.55 9.42
N ILE A 197 -14.49 16.19 8.27
CA ILE A 197 -14.62 17.64 8.11
C ILE A 197 -16.09 17.95 7.88
N THR A 198 -16.69 18.66 8.80
CA THR A 198 -18.12 19.02 8.73
C THR A 198 -18.40 20.03 7.62
N PRO A 199 -19.66 20.16 7.14
CA PRO A 199 -19.98 21.14 6.11
C PRO A 199 -19.62 22.57 6.51
N GLU A 200 -19.71 22.90 7.80
CA GLU A 200 -19.43 24.23 8.37
C GLU A 200 -17.93 24.55 8.39
N GLU A 201 -17.08 23.50 8.48
CA GLU A 201 -15.61 23.63 8.46
C GLU A 201 -15.04 23.69 7.03
N ARG A 202 -15.85 23.39 6.02
CA ARG A 202 -15.39 23.34 4.62
C ARG A 202 -15.04 24.72 4.10
N ASP A 203 -13.80 24.86 3.66
CA ASP A 203 -13.35 26.04 2.92
C ASP A 203 -13.38 25.74 1.41
N GLU A 204 -14.37 26.28 0.72
CA GLU A 204 -14.53 26.08 -0.75
C GLU A 204 -13.31 26.58 -1.55
N ARG A 205 -12.55 27.53 -0.99
CA ARG A 205 -11.36 28.11 -1.62
C ARG A 205 -10.05 27.51 -1.11
N LEU A 206 -10.11 26.43 -0.34
CA LEU A 206 -8.91 25.79 0.22
C LEU A 206 -7.89 25.40 -0.85
N ALA A 207 -8.34 24.84 -1.97
CA ALA A 207 -7.45 24.45 -3.08
C ALA A 207 -6.70 25.66 -3.67
N GLU A 208 -7.35 26.81 -3.79
CA GLU A 208 -6.72 28.07 -4.28
C GLU A 208 -5.69 28.59 -3.27
N LYS A 209 -6.02 28.58 -1.97
CA LYS A 209 -5.13 29.00 -0.89
C LYS A 209 -3.89 28.12 -0.84
N LEU A 210 -4.06 26.79 -0.87
CA LEU A 210 -2.96 25.85 -0.88
C LEU A 210 -2.09 25.99 -2.14
N LYS A 211 -2.69 26.28 -3.30
CA LYS A 211 -1.94 26.55 -4.51
C LYS A 211 -1.04 27.79 -4.40
N ALA A 212 -1.48 28.81 -3.73
CA ALA A 212 -0.68 30.00 -3.44
C ALA A 212 0.52 29.70 -2.52
N GLU A 213 0.41 28.67 -1.68
CA GLU A 213 1.46 28.22 -0.76
C GLU A 213 2.37 27.11 -1.32
N TRP A 214 2.24 26.71 -2.58
CA TRP A 214 3.05 25.61 -3.16
C TRP A 214 4.56 25.79 -2.99
N GLY A 215 5.06 27.01 -2.92
CA GLY A 215 6.49 27.28 -2.65
C GLY A 215 6.89 26.83 -1.25
N GLY A 216 6.13 27.20 -0.23
CA GLY A 216 6.33 26.78 1.15
C GLY A 216 6.11 25.28 1.32
N ILE A 217 5.08 24.69 0.67
CA ILE A 217 4.80 23.26 0.70
C ILE A 217 5.96 22.46 0.05
N LEU A 218 6.54 22.96 -1.04
CA LEU A 218 7.71 22.34 -1.65
C LEU A 218 8.93 22.39 -0.72
N GLN A 219 9.14 23.52 -0.03
CA GLN A 219 10.21 23.62 0.98
C GLN A 219 9.97 22.62 2.12
N TRP A 220 8.75 22.56 2.67
CA TRP A 220 8.35 21.60 3.68
C TRP A 220 8.62 20.14 3.21
N ALA A 221 8.35 19.84 1.95
CA ALA A 221 8.63 18.51 1.40
C ALA A 221 10.14 18.24 1.22
N ILE A 222 10.95 19.26 0.88
CA ILE A 222 12.41 19.13 0.81
C ILE A 222 12.99 18.87 2.20
N ASP A 223 12.52 19.58 3.22
CA ASP A 223 12.93 19.36 4.61
C ASP A 223 12.58 17.92 5.04
N GLY A 224 11.39 17.44 4.66
CA GLY A 224 11.00 16.04 4.84
C GLY A 224 11.87 15.04 4.09
N CYS A 225 12.40 15.40 2.93
CA CYS A 225 13.34 14.57 2.18
C CYS A 225 14.68 14.45 2.91
N LEU A 226 15.18 15.52 3.47
CA LEU A 226 16.41 15.53 4.27
C LEU A 226 16.22 14.69 5.56
N GLU A 227 15.09 14.85 6.22
CA GLU A 227 14.76 14.07 7.42
C GLU A 227 14.59 12.58 7.10
N TRP A 228 13.91 12.23 5.99
CA TRP A 228 13.83 10.83 5.54
C TRP A 228 15.20 10.22 5.30
N GLN A 229 16.16 10.95 4.75
CA GLN A 229 17.52 10.46 4.55
C GLN A 229 18.23 10.16 5.87
N ARG A 230 17.89 10.90 6.93
CA ARG A 230 18.46 10.74 8.26
C ARG A 230 17.90 9.58 9.05
N VAL A 231 16.55 9.42 9.04
CA VAL A 231 15.84 8.48 9.92
C VAL A 231 15.00 7.43 9.19
N GLY A 232 14.98 7.43 7.85
CA GLY A 232 14.08 6.59 7.05
C GLY A 232 12.64 7.09 7.11
N LEU A 233 11.71 6.30 6.58
CA LEU A 233 10.29 6.64 6.65
C LEU A 233 9.76 6.62 8.09
N ASN A 234 10.20 5.64 8.89
CA ASN A 234 9.84 5.49 10.30
C ASN A 234 8.34 5.75 10.57
N PRO A 235 7.43 4.87 10.11
CA PRO A 235 5.99 5.07 10.24
C PRO A 235 5.59 5.14 11.73
N PRO A 236 4.68 6.06 12.13
CA PRO A 236 4.18 6.18 13.48
C PRO A 236 3.27 5.01 13.86
N GLU A 237 2.94 4.90 15.14
CA GLU A 237 2.09 3.82 15.65
C GLU A 237 0.73 3.79 14.95
N ALA A 238 0.12 4.94 14.71
CA ALA A 238 -1.16 5.03 13.98
C ALA A 238 -1.12 4.38 12.61
N ALA A 239 -0.04 4.61 11.82
CA ALA A 239 0.11 4.01 10.49
C ALA A 239 0.49 2.52 10.57
N ARG A 240 1.35 2.13 11.53
CA ARG A 240 1.69 0.71 11.77
C ARG A 240 0.46 -0.08 12.15
N LYS A 241 -0.27 0.36 13.18
CA LYS A 241 -1.48 -0.30 13.63
C LYS A 241 -2.53 -0.43 12.51
N ALA A 242 -2.79 0.66 11.78
CA ALA A 242 -3.72 0.63 10.65
C ALA A 242 -3.33 -0.39 9.57
N THR A 243 -2.02 -0.54 9.32
CA THR A 243 -1.48 -1.51 8.37
C THR A 243 -1.63 -2.93 8.90
N ASP A 244 -1.25 -3.18 10.16
CA ASP A 244 -1.34 -4.49 10.79
C ASP A 244 -2.78 -4.97 10.91
N ASP A 245 -3.71 -4.12 11.36
CA ASP A 245 -5.14 -4.41 11.45
C ASP A 245 -5.73 -4.79 10.08
N TYR A 246 -5.36 -4.05 9.03
CA TYR A 246 -5.80 -4.37 7.67
C TYR A 246 -5.24 -5.71 7.19
N LEU A 247 -3.94 -5.94 7.35
CA LEU A 247 -3.29 -7.17 6.90
C LEU A 247 -3.76 -8.39 7.69
N ALA A 248 -4.08 -8.21 8.99
CA ALA A 248 -4.68 -9.27 9.80
C ALA A 248 -6.08 -9.63 9.32
N ALA A 249 -6.92 -8.63 9.02
CA ALA A 249 -8.27 -8.85 8.48
C ALA A 249 -8.28 -9.52 7.09
N GLU A 250 -7.25 -9.28 6.28
CA GLU A 250 -7.10 -9.86 4.94
C GLU A 250 -6.41 -11.23 4.94
N ASP A 251 -5.95 -11.71 6.09
CA ASP A 251 -5.27 -12.99 6.20
C ASP A 251 -6.27 -14.13 6.47
N ALA A 252 -7.04 -14.45 5.45
CA ALA A 252 -8.03 -15.53 5.51
C ALA A 252 -7.44 -16.87 6.00
N PHE A 253 -6.18 -17.14 5.70
CA PHE A 253 -5.54 -18.37 6.16
C PHE A 253 -5.25 -18.36 7.66
N ALA A 254 -4.88 -17.21 8.23
CA ALA A 254 -4.72 -17.05 9.67
C ALA A 254 -6.06 -17.17 10.39
N LEU A 255 -7.11 -16.57 9.84
CA LEU A 255 -8.47 -16.69 10.38
C LEU A 255 -8.95 -18.15 10.40
N TRP A 256 -8.73 -18.89 9.31
CA TRP A 256 -9.04 -20.32 9.29
C TRP A 256 -8.25 -21.11 10.34
N LEU A 257 -6.96 -20.83 10.50
CA LEU A 257 -6.13 -21.48 11.54
C LEU A 257 -6.70 -21.22 12.93
N GLU A 258 -7.10 -19.99 13.21
CA GLU A 258 -7.66 -19.59 14.51
C GLU A 258 -9.03 -20.24 14.78
N GLU A 259 -9.90 -20.25 13.75
CA GLU A 259 -11.28 -20.75 13.90
C GLU A 259 -11.38 -22.28 13.84
N CYS A 260 -10.54 -22.93 13.01
CA CYS A 260 -10.70 -24.34 12.65
C CYS A 260 -9.58 -25.26 13.17
N CYS A 261 -8.51 -24.71 13.76
CA CYS A 261 -7.36 -25.49 14.15
C CYS A 261 -6.95 -25.24 15.61
N GLU A 262 -6.35 -26.23 16.23
CA GLU A 262 -5.72 -26.14 17.54
C GLU A 262 -4.23 -26.43 17.42
N HIS A 263 -3.40 -25.61 18.08
CA HIS A 263 -1.96 -25.79 18.16
C HIS A 263 -1.61 -26.63 19.40
N THR A 264 -0.95 -27.78 19.19
CA THR A 264 -0.59 -28.69 20.27
C THR A 264 0.65 -29.50 19.87
N ASP A 265 1.73 -29.46 20.63
CA ASP A 265 3.06 -30.04 20.30
C ASP A 265 2.98 -31.53 19.91
N MET A 266 2.03 -32.28 20.46
CA MET A 266 1.85 -33.71 20.19
C MET A 266 0.88 -34.01 19.06
N ALA A 267 0.26 -32.98 18.46
CA ALA A 267 -0.72 -33.20 17.41
C ALA A 267 -0.05 -33.46 16.06
N HIS A 268 -0.76 -34.19 15.23
CA HIS A 268 -0.45 -34.40 13.83
C HIS A 268 -1.76 -34.49 13.06
N GLU A 269 -1.90 -33.70 12.01
CA GLU A 269 -3.05 -33.75 11.14
C GLU A 269 -2.61 -34.01 9.69
N THR A 270 -3.42 -34.73 8.93
CA THR A 270 -3.06 -35.02 7.53
C THR A 270 -3.21 -33.78 6.65
N THR A 271 -2.36 -33.66 5.64
CA THR A 271 -2.49 -32.56 4.65
C THR A 271 -3.85 -32.61 3.93
N ALA A 272 -4.44 -33.79 3.77
CA ALA A 272 -5.72 -33.96 3.09
C ALA A 272 -6.86 -33.42 3.95
N ASP A 273 -6.88 -33.74 5.25
CA ASP A 273 -7.94 -33.32 6.17
C ASP A 273 -7.85 -31.79 6.44
N LEU A 274 -6.64 -31.27 6.67
CA LEU A 274 -6.42 -29.83 6.79
C LEU A 274 -6.87 -29.09 5.52
N PHE A 275 -6.54 -29.59 4.33
CA PHE A 275 -6.97 -28.97 3.08
C PHE A 275 -8.48 -29.09 2.87
N ALA A 276 -9.12 -30.18 3.26
CA ALA A 276 -10.58 -30.33 3.20
C ALA A 276 -11.27 -29.30 4.11
N SER A 277 -10.78 -29.13 5.34
CA SER A 277 -11.26 -28.09 6.27
C SER A 277 -11.07 -26.67 5.71
N TRP A 278 -9.87 -26.35 5.25
CA TRP A 278 -9.60 -25.08 4.60
C TRP A 278 -10.55 -24.82 3.42
N LYS A 279 -10.72 -25.81 2.55
CA LYS A 279 -11.62 -25.71 1.40
C LYS A 279 -13.05 -25.40 1.82
N GLY A 280 -13.60 -26.14 2.79
CA GLY A 280 -14.95 -25.93 3.27
C GLY A 280 -15.14 -24.56 3.94
N TRP A 281 -14.14 -24.10 4.70
CA TRP A 281 -14.16 -22.79 5.32
C TRP A 281 -14.07 -21.66 4.25
N ALA A 282 -13.13 -21.75 3.34
CA ALA A 282 -12.92 -20.75 2.29
C ALA A 282 -14.13 -20.63 1.34
N GLU A 283 -14.77 -21.76 0.97
CA GLU A 283 -15.99 -21.75 0.16
C GLU A 283 -17.18 -21.06 0.90
N ARG A 284 -17.30 -21.24 2.22
CA ARG A 284 -18.36 -20.57 3.01
C ARG A 284 -18.10 -19.06 3.17
N THR A 285 -16.87 -18.66 3.30
CA THR A 285 -16.48 -17.24 3.50
C THR A 285 -16.23 -16.49 2.19
N GLY A 286 -16.32 -17.17 1.05
CA GLY A 286 -16.07 -16.56 -0.27
C GLY A 286 -14.60 -16.38 -0.63
N GLU A 287 -13.71 -17.10 0.09
CA GLU A 287 -12.28 -16.99 -0.08
C GLU A 287 -11.72 -17.90 -1.19
N PHE A 288 -10.52 -17.60 -1.65
CA PHE A 288 -9.88 -18.38 -2.69
C PHE A 288 -9.26 -19.67 -2.15
N VAL A 289 -9.85 -20.80 -2.49
CA VAL A 289 -9.41 -22.13 -2.03
C VAL A 289 -7.97 -22.48 -2.48
N GLY A 290 -7.66 -22.29 -3.76
CA GLY A 290 -6.38 -22.70 -4.33
C GLY A 290 -6.28 -24.21 -4.57
N THR A 291 -5.04 -24.72 -4.69
CA THR A 291 -4.75 -26.17 -4.82
C THR A 291 -4.14 -26.72 -3.53
N GLN A 292 -4.29 -28.02 -3.28
CA GLN A 292 -3.69 -28.68 -2.10
C GLN A 292 -2.15 -28.51 -2.07
N LYS A 293 -1.48 -28.46 -3.23
CA LYS A 293 -0.02 -28.18 -3.31
C LYS A 293 0.30 -26.78 -2.78
N ARG A 294 -0.48 -25.76 -3.19
CA ARG A 294 -0.31 -24.39 -2.72
C ARG A 294 -0.62 -24.27 -1.22
N PHE A 295 -1.67 -24.93 -0.77
CA PHE A 295 -2.04 -25.01 0.66
C PHE A 295 -0.87 -25.56 1.49
N ALA A 296 -0.30 -26.71 1.07
CA ALA A 296 0.84 -27.32 1.77
C ALA A 296 2.06 -26.36 1.79
N GLN A 297 2.31 -25.63 0.72
CA GLN A 297 3.38 -24.63 0.69
C GLN A 297 3.09 -23.49 1.67
N THR A 298 1.87 -22.99 1.73
CA THR A 298 1.48 -21.94 2.69
C THR A 298 1.67 -22.40 4.14
N MET A 299 1.38 -23.66 4.45
CA MET A 299 1.64 -24.22 5.78
C MET A 299 3.14 -24.19 6.13
N LEU A 300 4.01 -24.58 5.17
CA LEU A 300 5.46 -24.53 5.34
C LEU A 300 5.97 -23.10 5.51
N ASP A 301 5.50 -22.17 4.71
CA ASP A 301 5.87 -20.74 4.74
C ASP A 301 5.48 -20.08 6.08
N ARG A 302 4.48 -20.65 6.78
CA ARG A 302 4.05 -20.24 8.12
C ARG A 302 4.76 -20.98 9.26
N GLY A 303 5.74 -21.80 8.94
CA GLY A 303 6.58 -22.47 9.92
C GLY A 303 6.06 -23.80 10.44
N PHE A 304 4.99 -24.36 9.86
CA PHE A 304 4.54 -25.71 10.20
C PHE A 304 5.50 -26.75 9.64
N GLU A 305 5.86 -27.74 10.47
CA GLU A 305 6.76 -28.80 10.06
C GLU A 305 6.01 -29.92 9.36
N ALA A 306 6.41 -30.22 8.10
CA ALA A 306 5.86 -31.36 7.38
C ALA A 306 6.41 -32.67 7.95
N LYS A 307 5.52 -33.57 8.40
CA LYS A 307 5.86 -34.84 9.02
C LYS A 307 5.03 -35.99 8.45
N ARG A 308 5.61 -37.17 8.38
CA ARG A 308 4.83 -38.38 8.10
C ARG A 308 4.39 -39.02 9.41
N GLN A 309 3.13 -39.40 9.46
CA GLN A 309 2.59 -40.11 10.63
C GLN A 309 3.26 -41.48 10.75
N GLY A 310 3.77 -41.80 11.94
CA GLY A 310 4.33 -43.10 12.24
C GLY A 310 3.26 -44.20 12.10
N GLY A 311 3.60 -45.30 11.45
CA GLY A 311 2.72 -46.44 11.23
C GLY A 311 1.90 -46.40 9.93
N THR A 312 1.34 -45.25 9.53
CA THR A 312 0.52 -45.12 8.30
C THR A 312 1.32 -44.53 7.12
N GLY A 313 2.42 -43.83 7.39
CA GLY A 313 3.23 -43.12 6.38
C GLY A 313 2.53 -41.93 5.74
N THR A 314 1.34 -41.54 6.23
CA THR A 314 0.53 -40.43 5.68
C THR A 314 1.24 -39.09 5.88
N ARG A 315 1.27 -38.27 4.84
CA ARG A 315 1.85 -36.91 4.91
C ARG A 315 0.91 -35.96 5.64
N GLY A 316 1.46 -35.18 6.55
CA GLY A 316 0.71 -34.19 7.32
C GLY A 316 1.65 -33.15 7.92
N PHE A 317 1.14 -32.44 8.91
CA PHE A 317 1.86 -31.40 9.64
C PHE A 317 1.84 -31.72 11.14
N ALA A 318 2.97 -31.49 11.80
CA ALA A 318 3.11 -31.62 13.24
C ALA A 318 2.68 -30.33 13.95
N GLY A 319 2.30 -30.45 15.22
CA GLY A 319 1.98 -29.30 16.07
C GLY A 319 0.59 -28.71 15.83
N ILE A 320 -0.23 -29.34 14.98
CA ILE A 320 -1.56 -28.84 14.61
C ILE A 320 -2.57 -30.00 14.50
N ARG A 321 -3.81 -29.73 14.87
CA ARG A 321 -4.97 -30.58 14.57
C ARG A 321 -6.19 -29.73 14.27
N LEU A 322 -7.18 -30.31 13.61
CA LEU A 322 -8.48 -29.66 13.45
C LEU A 322 -9.19 -29.57 14.80
N ALA A 323 -9.78 -28.41 15.07
CA ALA A 323 -10.61 -28.19 16.24
C ALA A 323 -11.82 -29.14 16.17
N ARG A 324 -12.05 -29.87 17.22
CA ARG A 324 -13.29 -30.69 17.36
C ARG A 324 -14.39 -29.76 17.80
N HIS A 325 -15.26 -29.35 16.90
CA HIS A 325 -16.53 -28.74 17.30
C HIS A 325 -17.37 -29.84 17.97
N ASP A 326 -17.51 -29.73 19.27
CA ASP A 326 -18.45 -30.56 19.99
C ASP A 326 -19.87 -30.06 19.70
N TYR A 327 -20.53 -30.68 18.74
CA TYR A 327 -21.90 -30.35 18.36
C TYR A 327 -22.93 -30.72 19.43
N SER A 328 -22.50 -31.26 20.62
CA SER A 328 -23.38 -31.68 21.69
C SER A 328 -24.09 -30.55 22.43
N GLU A 329 -23.69 -29.29 22.23
CA GLU A 329 -24.28 -28.11 22.86
C GLU A 329 -25.01 -27.14 21.92
N ASP A 330 -25.16 -27.43 20.63
CA ASP A 330 -25.91 -26.55 19.73
C ASP A 330 -27.40 -26.91 19.75
N PRO A 331 -28.26 -26.07 20.37
CA PRO A 331 -29.70 -26.37 20.49
C PRO A 331 -30.45 -26.43 19.14
N ARG A 332 -29.77 -26.25 18.03
CA ARG A 332 -30.32 -26.27 16.66
C ARG A 332 -30.22 -27.63 15.98
N TYR A 333 -29.55 -28.59 16.61
CA TYR A 333 -29.50 -29.98 16.16
C TYR A 333 -29.93 -30.89 17.31
N PRO A 334 -31.23 -31.41 17.31
CA PRO A 334 -31.72 -32.34 18.30
C PRO A 334 -31.11 -33.74 18.18
#